data_948f339b5cbaba5d7bae79b7dc8d8d00
#
_entry.id   948f339b5cbaba5d7bae79b7dc8d8d00
#
_cell.length_a   1.000
_cell.length_b   1.000
_cell.length_c   1.000
_cell.angle_alpha   90.00
_cell.angle_beta   90.00
_cell.angle_gamma   90.00
#
_symmetry.space_group_name_H-M   'P 1'
#
loop_
_entity.id
_entity.type
_entity.pdbx_description
1 polymer ?
#
loop_
_entity_poly.entity_id
_entity_poly.type
_entity_poly.pdbx_seq_one_letter_code
_entity_poly.pdbx_strand_id
1 'polypeptide(L)'
;MSDTKPTHAEGVELPRPTSSPMVAAFGMTLLAAGIVTNWVVTVVGLIIMMTGIVVWFLETNPDSKELLSPLEAEGPDPILPRTARVAHLVSDADHRARIPIEIHPYSAGIKGGVIAGIAMAAFASVWGLIAHGSLWYTVNLLAGTMLSGYADMTKDNLMAFHTEGLVVGIVIQVVMSLSVGILYGVTLPLIPRFQMLFSAIMVPAMWSGLMWGTISIVDPALQIHIEWIWFVASQVVFGLVAGWYILRTEKVKTMQNWHYLE
;
A
#
# COMPACT_ATOMS: atom_id res chain seq x y z
N MET A 1 0.02 61.15 -14.07
CA MET A 1 0.77 59.92 -14.30
C MET A 1 0.17 58.88 -13.37
N SER A 2 -0.73 58.08 -13.86
CA SER A 2 -1.34 57.02 -13.06
C SER A 2 -0.50 55.77 -13.23
N ASP A 3 0.12 55.36 -12.13
CA ASP A 3 0.79 54.06 -12.01
C ASP A 3 -0.27 52.95 -12.11
N THR A 4 -0.49 52.44 -13.31
CA THR A 4 -1.17 51.16 -13.47
C THR A 4 -0.24 50.06 -13.05
N LYS A 5 -0.39 49.60 -11.81
CA LYS A 5 0.16 48.30 -11.37
C LYS A 5 -0.21 47.26 -12.43
N PRO A 6 0.72 46.42 -12.86
CA PRO A 6 0.40 45.30 -13.73
C PRO A 6 -0.62 44.43 -13.00
N THR A 7 -1.80 44.30 -13.59
CA THR A 7 -2.79 43.31 -13.21
C THR A 7 -2.09 41.93 -13.21
N HIS A 8 -1.96 41.33 -12.05
CA HIS A 8 -1.54 39.93 -11.96
C HIS A 8 -2.43 39.16 -12.91
N ALA A 9 -1.80 38.39 -13.81
CA ALA A 9 -2.54 37.49 -14.67
C ALA A 9 -3.41 36.61 -13.79
N GLU A 10 -4.73 36.73 -13.89
CA GLU A 10 -5.68 35.88 -13.20
C GLU A 10 -5.54 34.47 -13.79
N GLY A 11 -4.76 33.65 -13.13
CA GLY A 11 -4.52 32.26 -13.50
C GLY A 11 -4.10 31.45 -12.27
N VAL A 12 -4.44 30.19 -12.23
CA VAL A 12 -3.96 29.24 -11.24
C VAL A 12 -2.66 28.64 -11.75
N GLU A 13 -1.61 28.72 -10.93
CA GLU A 13 -0.35 28.05 -11.20
C GLU A 13 -0.55 26.54 -11.03
N LEU A 14 -0.48 25.81 -12.12
CA LEU A 14 -0.61 24.36 -12.12
C LEU A 14 0.74 23.72 -12.46
N PRO A 15 1.12 22.64 -11.76
CA PRO A 15 2.30 21.88 -12.12
C PRO A 15 2.14 21.31 -13.53
N ARG A 16 3.24 21.28 -14.28
CA ARG A 16 3.24 20.68 -15.63
C ARG A 16 2.82 19.22 -15.58
N PRO A 17 1.98 18.76 -16.52
CA PRO A 17 1.73 17.33 -16.64
C PRO A 17 3.04 16.60 -16.93
N THR A 18 3.35 15.59 -16.12
CA THR A 18 4.60 14.82 -16.23
C THR A 18 4.30 13.34 -16.41
N SER A 19 5.13 12.67 -17.23
CA SER A 19 5.12 11.21 -17.38
C SER A 19 6.12 10.50 -16.45
N SER A 20 6.90 11.24 -15.67
CA SER A 20 7.96 10.71 -14.82
C SER A 20 7.51 9.65 -13.81
N PRO A 21 6.33 9.77 -13.16
CA PRO A 21 5.82 8.72 -12.29
C PRO A 21 5.55 7.41 -13.05
N MET A 22 5.07 7.48 -14.29
CA MET A 22 4.86 6.28 -15.12
C MET A 22 6.17 5.60 -15.48
N VAL A 23 7.21 6.38 -15.79
CA VAL A 23 8.54 5.86 -16.09
C VAL A 23 9.13 5.18 -14.85
N ALA A 24 9.00 5.79 -13.67
CA ALA A 24 9.44 5.22 -12.41
C ALA A 24 8.70 3.90 -12.10
N ALA A 25 7.37 3.86 -12.27
CA ALA A 25 6.56 2.66 -12.07
C ALA A 25 6.92 1.53 -13.04
N PHE A 26 7.15 1.86 -14.31
CA PHE A 26 7.60 0.89 -15.32
C PHE A 26 8.97 0.32 -14.98
N GLY A 27 9.91 1.18 -14.57
CA GLY A 27 11.23 0.76 -14.11
C GLY A 27 11.16 -0.17 -12.89
N MET A 28 10.28 0.12 -11.93
CA MET A 28 10.04 -0.73 -10.76
C MET A 28 9.48 -2.11 -11.16
N THR A 29 8.57 -2.15 -12.12
CA THR A 29 8.01 -3.40 -12.65
C THR A 29 9.08 -4.24 -13.32
N LEU A 30 9.94 -3.62 -14.17
CA LEU A 30 11.05 -4.31 -14.80
C LEU A 30 12.09 -4.81 -13.80
N LEU A 31 12.37 -4.01 -12.76
CA LEU A 31 13.29 -4.41 -11.68
C LEU A 31 12.76 -5.66 -10.99
N ALA A 32 11.49 -5.66 -10.59
CA ALA A 32 10.85 -6.82 -9.95
C ALA A 32 10.83 -8.05 -10.88
N ALA A 33 10.47 -7.88 -12.15
CA ALA A 33 10.50 -8.95 -13.13
C ALA A 33 11.93 -9.48 -13.36
N GLY A 34 12.91 -8.58 -13.37
CA GLY A 34 14.31 -8.93 -13.58
C GLY A 34 14.90 -9.77 -12.45
N ILE A 35 14.55 -9.51 -11.20
CA ILE A 35 14.98 -10.31 -10.04
C ILE A 35 14.64 -11.80 -10.25
N VAL A 36 13.50 -12.09 -10.87
CA VAL A 36 13.02 -13.45 -11.09
C VAL A 36 13.54 -14.05 -12.40
N THR A 37 13.87 -13.22 -13.41
CA THR A 37 14.18 -13.70 -14.76
C THR A 37 15.66 -13.58 -15.13
N ASN A 38 16.22 -12.37 -15.06
CA ASN A 38 17.59 -12.11 -15.50
C ASN A 38 18.13 -10.82 -14.89
N TRP A 39 19.37 -10.90 -14.37
CA TRP A 39 20.04 -9.75 -13.75
C TRP A 39 20.17 -8.53 -14.69
N VAL A 40 20.28 -8.72 -16.00
CA VAL A 40 20.34 -7.62 -16.98
C VAL A 40 19.03 -6.84 -16.97
N VAL A 41 17.88 -7.52 -16.91
CA VAL A 41 16.56 -6.89 -16.81
C VAL A 41 16.43 -6.13 -15.49
N THR A 42 16.96 -6.68 -14.38
CA THR A 42 17.01 -6.02 -13.08
C THR A 42 17.79 -4.70 -13.16
N VAL A 43 18.98 -4.71 -13.76
CA VAL A 43 19.81 -3.51 -13.90
C VAL A 43 19.14 -2.46 -14.80
N VAL A 44 18.56 -2.87 -15.92
CA VAL A 44 17.81 -1.98 -16.80
C VAL A 44 16.60 -1.39 -16.07
N GLY A 45 15.85 -2.20 -15.35
CA GLY A 45 14.73 -1.76 -14.54
C GLY A 45 15.15 -0.74 -13.46
N LEU A 46 16.27 -0.98 -12.79
CA LEU A 46 16.84 -0.06 -11.80
C LEU A 46 17.20 1.29 -12.42
N ILE A 47 17.88 1.29 -13.57
CA ILE A 47 18.28 2.52 -14.28
C ILE A 47 17.02 3.33 -14.67
N ILE A 48 16.02 2.69 -15.27
CA ILE A 48 14.78 3.35 -15.67
C ILE A 48 14.03 3.91 -14.46
N MET A 49 13.93 3.13 -13.38
CA MET A 49 13.29 3.55 -12.14
C MET A 49 13.98 4.79 -11.54
N MET A 50 15.30 4.74 -11.41
CA MET A 50 16.09 5.87 -10.86
C MET A 50 15.97 7.10 -11.72
N THR A 51 16.01 6.95 -13.05
CA THR A 51 15.82 8.06 -14.00
C THR A 51 14.44 8.69 -13.81
N GLY A 52 13.38 7.87 -13.73
CA GLY A 52 12.02 8.33 -13.50
C GLY A 52 11.87 9.10 -12.18
N ILE A 53 12.45 8.58 -11.09
CA ILE A 53 12.42 9.21 -9.76
C ILE A 53 13.17 10.55 -9.78
N VAL A 54 14.38 10.60 -10.36
CA VAL A 54 15.19 11.83 -10.41
C VAL A 54 14.48 12.90 -11.23
N VAL A 55 13.97 12.55 -12.42
CA VAL A 55 13.23 13.51 -13.26
C VAL A 55 11.97 13.98 -12.54
N TRP A 56 11.22 13.09 -11.91
CA TRP A 56 10.03 13.45 -11.13
C TRP A 56 10.38 14.42 -9.99
N PHE A 57 11.45 14.14 -9.25
CA PHE A 57 11.92 15.04 -8.18
C PHE A 57 12.29 16.42 -8.70
N LEU A 58 13.00 16.50 -9.86
CA LEU A 58 13.37 17.77 -10.48
C LEU A 58 12.16 18.55 -11.01
N GLU A 59 11.11 17.84 -11.50
CA GLU A 59 9.90 18.46 -11.99
C GLU A 59 8.97 18.95 -10.87
N THR A 60 9.03 18.33 -9.70
CA THR A 60 8.26 18.74 -8.51
C THR A 60 8.96 19.80 -7.66
N ASN A 61 10.20 20.18 -8.01
CA ASN A 61 10.92 21.24 -7.32
C ASN A 61 10.22 22.59 -7.57
N PRO A 62 10.06 23.47 -6.53
CA PRO A 62 9.36 24.76 -6.65
C PRO A 62 9.95 25.73 -7.70
N ASP A 63 11.18 25.51 -8.16
CA ASP A 63 11.78 26.26 -9.27
C ASP A 63 11.40 25.75 -10.67
N SER A 64 10.63 24.67 -10.75
CA SER A 64 10.14 24.13 -12.02
C SER A 64 9.09 25.08 -12.62
N LYS A 65 9.22 25.38 -13.90
CA LYS A 65 8.36 26.32 -14.63
C LYS A 65 6.90 25.93 -14.51
N GLU A 66 6.16 26.69 -13.72
CA GLU A 66 4.72 26.55 -13.57
C GLU A 66 4.01 27.00 -14.87
N LEU A 67 2.96 26.32 -15.22
CA LEU A 67 2.08 26.75 -16.33
C LEU A 67 0.93 27.54 -15.71
N LEU A 68 0.87 28.84 -16.04
CA LEU A 68 -0.29 29.64 -15.76
C LEU A 68 -1.46 29.11 -16.62
N SER A 69 -2.39 28.42 -15.99
CA SER A 69 -3.66 28.09 -16.61
C SER A 69 -4.58 29.29 -16.44
N PRO A 70 -5.01 29.97 -17.53
CA PRO A 70 -5.98 31.03 -17.41
C PRO A 70 -7.23 30.48 -16.73
N LEU A 71 -7.74 31.21 -15.72
CA LEU A 71 -9.06 30.92 -15.19
C LEU A 71 -10.03 31.06 -16.39
N GLU A 72 -10.65 29.95 -16.77
CA GLU A 72 -11.81 30.04 -17.65
C GLU A 72 -12.76 31.03 -16.97
N ALA A 73 -13.11 32.12 -17.67
CA ALA A 73 -14.02 33.11 -17.13
C ALA A 73 -15.29 32.35 -16.72
N GLU A 74 -15.48 32.18 -15.42
CA GLU A 74 -16.74 31.65 -14.91
C GLU A 74 -17.84 32.48 -15.53
N GLY A 75 -18.68 31.85 -16.35
CA GLY A 75 -19.87 32.49 -16.83
C GLY A 75 -20.61 33.07 -15.62
N PRO A 76 -21.37 34.16 -15.78
CA PRO A 76 -21.99 34.85 -14.66
C PRO A 76 -22.61 33.79 -13.74
N ASP A 77 -22.20 33.81 -12.48
CA ASP A 77 -22.66 32.86 -11.45
C ASP A 77 -24.18 32.74 -11.61
N PRO A 78 -24.70 31.52 -11.81
CA PRO A 78 -26.15 31.36 -11.85
C PRO A 78 -26.64 31.95 -10.52
N ILE A 79 -27.48 32.98 -10.59
CA ILE A 79 -28.06 33.63 -9.40
C ILE A 79 -28.88 32.57 -8.68
N LEU A 80 -28.21 31.78 -7.87
CA LEU A 80 -28.85 30.80 -7.00
C LEU A 80 -29.65 31.62 -5.97
N PRO A 81 -30.96 31.44 -5.87
CA PRO A 81 -31.75 32.11 -4.86
C PRO A 81 -31.15 31.80 -3.49
N ARG A 82 -30.83 32.83 -2.70
CA ARG A 82 -30.25 32.77 -1.36
C ARG A 82 -31.01 31.89 -0.35
N THR A 83 -32.16 31.37 -0.74
CA THR A 83 -32.99 30.43 0.00
C THR A 83 -32.72 28.96 -0.39
N ALA A 84 -31.80 28.72 -1.29
CA ALA A 84 -31.45 27.35 -1.58
C ALA A 84 -30.81 26.74 -0.33
N ARG A 85 -31.55 25.91 0.40
CA ARG A 85 -30.99 24.75 1.05
C ARG A 85 -29.92 24.20 0.11
N VAL A 86 -28.72 24.00 0.63
CA VAL A 86 -27.62 23.41 -0.13
C VAL A 86 -28.23 22.37 -1.07
N ALA A 87 -28.34 22.70 -2.35
CA ALA A 87 -28.80 21.76 -3.33
C ALA A 87 -27.75 20.68 -3.27
N HIS A 88 -28.09 19.54 -2.69
CA HIS A 88 -27.30 18.36 -2.93
C HIS A 88 -27.28 18.25 -4.43
N LEU A 89 -26.14 18.60 -5.03
CA LEU A 89 -25.87 18.21 -6.40
C LEU A 89 -25.96 16.70 -6.38
N VAL A 90 -27.17 16.20 -6.62
CA VAL A 90 -27.40 14.80 -6.91
C VAL A 90 -26.64 14.61 -8.22
N SER A 91 -25.40 14.21 -8.07
CA SER A 91 -24.60 13.77 -9.19
C SER A 91 -25.35 12.58 -9.77
N ASP A 92 -25.94 12.73 -10.94
CA ASP A 92 -26.55 11.64 -11.71
C ASP A 92 -25.55 10.54 -12.09
N ALA A 93 -24.29 10.72 -11.72
CA ALA A 93 -23.25 9.72 -11.91
C ALA A 93 -23.18 8.81 -10.67
N ASP A 94 -23.89 7.71 -10.71
CA ASP A 94 -23.85 6.63 -9.72
C ASP A 94 -22.46 6.00 -9.52
N HIS A 95 -21.45 6.42 -10.26
CA HIS A 95 -20.10 5.86 -10.25
C HIS A 95 -19.01 6.82 -9.75
N ARG A 96 -19.34 7.98 -9.21
CA ARG A 96 -18.33 8.81 -8.57
C ARG A 96 -17.91 8.17 -7.24
N ALA A 97 -16.64 7.77 -7.15
CA ALA A 97 -16.05 7.35 -5.90
C ALA A 97 -16.30 8.44 -4.84
N ARG A 98 -17.05 8.10 -3.80
CA ARG A 98 -17.30 9.02 -2.68
C ARG A 98 -16.04 9.02 -1.82
N ILE A 99 -15.38 10.16 -1.74
CA ILE A 99 -14.24 10.31 -0.83
C ILE A 99 -14.79 10.36 0.60
N PRO A 100 -14.26 9.55 1.52
CA PRO A 100 -14.72 9.53 2.90
C PRO A 100 -14.44 10.89 3.57
N ILE A 101 -15.39 11.36 4.35
CA ILE A 101 -15.31 12.62 5.12
C ILE A 101 -14.28 12.50 6.25
N GLU A 102 -14.14 11.32 6.81
CA GLU A 102 -13.23 10.98 7.89
C GLU A 102 -12.37 9.79 7.49
N ILE A 103 -11.08 9.88 7.80
CA ILE A 103 -10.09 8.83 7.53
C ILE A 103 -9.36 8.46 8.81
N HIS A 104 -8.80 7.26 8.86
CA HIS A 104 -7.86 6.91 9.92
C HIS A 104 -6.49 7.55 9.65
N PRO A 105 -5.79 8.06 10.68
CA PRO A 105 -4.43 8.59 10.49
C PRO A 105 -3.48 7.48 10.05
N TYR A 106 -2.47 7.81 9.26
CA TYR A 106 -1.45 6.83 8.80
C TYR A 106 -0.79 6.10 9.97
N SER A 107 -0.65 6.78 11.13
CA SER A 107 -0.11 6.16 12.34
C SER A 107 -0.95 4.99 12.85
N ALA A 108 -2.27 4.99 12.60
CA ALA A 108 -3.14 3.85 12.94
C ALA A 108 -2.81 2.63 12.09
N GLY A 109 -2.57 2.83 10.78
CA GLY A 109 -2.12 1.77 9.88
C GLY A 109 -0.77 1.19 10.29
N ILE A 110 0.20 2.05 10.60
CA ILE A 110 1.54 1.63 11.05
C ILE A 110 1.46 0.81 12.35
N LYS A 111 0.80 1.36 13.38
CA LYS A 111 0.66 0.68 14.69
C LYS A 111 -0.15 -0.61 14.55
N GLY A 112 -1.25 -0.57 13.80
CA GLY A 112 -2.08 -1.74 13.52
C GLY A 112 -1.30 -2.82 12.79
N GLY A 113 -0.50 -2.46 11.80
CA GLY A 113 0.37 -3.37 11.05
C GLY A 113 1.43 -4.03 11.93
N VAL A 114 2.11 -3.26 12.80
CA VAL A 114 3.10 -3.81 13.74
C VAL A 114 2.45 -4.81 14.71
N ILE A 115 1.35 -4.43 15.35
CA ILE A 115 0.66 -5.30 16.32
C ILE A 115 0.15 -6.56 15.63
N ALA A 116 -0.46 -6.43 14.46
CA ALA A 116 -0.94 -7.56 13.67
C ALA A 116 0.19 -8.45 13.18
N GLY A 117 1.31 -7.86 12.76
CA GLY A 117 2.52 -8.60 12.36
C GLY A 117 3.08 -9.46 13.48
N ILE A 118 3.15 -8.92 14.70
CA ILE A 118 3.57 -9.67 15.88
C ILE A 118 2.58 -10.82 16.18
N ALA A 119 1.27 -10.54 16.14
CA ALA A 119 0.24 -11.55 16.37
C ALA A 119 0.32 -12.70 15.34
N MET A 120 0.48 -12.35 14.05
CA MET A 120 0.65 -13.31 12.97
C MET A 120 1.93 -14.16 13.15
N ALA A 121 3.06 -13.52 13.45
CA ALA A 121 4.31 -14.20 13.66
C ALA A 121 4.24 -15.17 14.86
N ALA A 122 3.63 -14.73 15.97
CA ALA A 122 3.40 -15.58 17.12
C ALA A 122 2.50 -16.78 16.77
N PHE A 123 1.40 -16.56 16.04
CA PHE A 123 0.53 -17.64 15.60
C PHE A 123 1.25 -18.64 14.70
N ALA A 124 2.02 -18.16 13.71
CA ALA A 124 2.80 -19.02 12.82
C ALA A 124 3.89 -19.81 13.57
N SER A 125 4.58 -19.19 14.54
CA SER A 125 5.59 -19.85 15.34
C SER A 125 4.99 -20.92 16.27
N VAL A 126 3.84 -20.64 16.88
CA VAL A 126 3.10 -21.63 17.70
C VAL A 126 2.68 -22.82 16.84
N TRP A 127 2.20 -22.56 15.62
CA TRP A 127 1.91 -23.64 14.68
C TRP A 127 3.14 -24.47 14.35
N GLY A 128 4.28 -23.84 14.01
CA GLY A 128 5.54 -24.52 13.73
C GLY A 128 5.98 -25.43 14.89
N LEU A 129 5.77 -24.95 16.14
CA LEU A 129 6.06 -25.75 17.33
C LEU A 129 5.13 -26.98 17.46
N ILE A 130 3.83 -26.81 17.22
CA ILE A 130 2.83 -27.90 17.37
C ILE A 130 2.98 -28.93 16.25
N ALA A 131 3.13 -28.49 14.99
CA ALA A 131 3.14 -29.38 13.82
C ALA A 131 4.50 -30.00 13.54
N HIS A 132 5.56 -29.27 13.82
CA HIS A 132 6.94 -29.66 13.45
C HIS A 132 7.88 -29.76 14.64
N GLY A 133 7.44 -29.40 15.85
CA GLY A 133 8.30 -29.40 17.04
C GLY A 133 9.35 -28.28 17.04
N SER A 134 9.26 -27.31 16.15
CA SER A 134 10.23 -26.22 16.01
C SER A 134 9.57 -24.88 15.74
N LEU A 135 9.99 -23.86 16.50
CA LEU A 135 9.60 -22.46 16.24
C LEU A 135 10.25 -21.92 14.96
N TRP A 136 11.38 -22.51 14.58
CA TRP A 136 12.20 -22.00 13.47
C TRP A 136 11.69 -22.44 12.10
N TYR A 137 10.87 -23.48 12.02
CA TYR A 137 10.35 -23.99 10.76
C TYR A 137 9.68 -22.89 9.93
N THR A 138 8.73 -22.19 10.51
CA THR A 138 7.98 -21.12 9.82
C THR A 138 8.83 -19.90 9.52
N VAL A 139 9.80 -19.58 10.39
CA VAL A 139 10.75 -18.48 10.19
C VAL A 139 11.66 -18.76 9.00
N ASN A 140 12.24 -19.97 8.94
CA ASN A 140 13.12 -20.41 7.86
C ASN A 140 12.34 -20.53 6.53
N LEU A 141 11.08 -20.98 6.58
CA LEU A 141 10.22 -21.03 5.42
C LEU A 141 9.94 -19.63 4.85
N LEU A 142 9.69 -18.64 5.72
CA LEU A 142 9.53 -17.24 5.32
C LEU A 142 10.83 -16.69 4.70
N ALA A 143 11.98 -16.98 5.31
CA ALA A 143 13.27 -16.57 4.78
C ALA A 143 13.58 -17.21 3.42
N GLY A 144 13.10 -18.43 3.19
CA GLY A 144 13.23 -19.18 1.94
C GLY A 144 12.58 -18.48 0.74
N THR A 145 11.65 -17.56 0.96
CA THR A 145 11.09 -16.74 -0.13
C THR A 145 12.12 -15.78 -0.76
N MET A 146 13.24 -15.51 -0.08
CA MET A 146 14.31 -14.63 -0.54
C MET A 146 15.69 -15.29 -0.58
N LEU A 147 15.92 -16.31 0.25
CA LEU A 147 17.20 -17.00 0.30
C LEU A 147 17.16 -18.26 -0.58
N SER A 148 17.84 -18.20 -1.71
CA SER A 148 18.04 -19.37 -2.57
C SER A 148 18.77 -20.46 -1.79
N GLY A 149 18.27 -21.68 -1.84
CA GLY A 149 18.84 -22.82 -1.10
C GLY A 149 18.02 -23.23 0.13
N TYR A 150 17.16 -22.40 0.67
CA TYR A 150 16.22 -22.78 1.72
C TYR A 150 15.07 -23.65 1.18
N ALA A 151 14.70 -23.47 -0.08
CA ALA A 151 13.69 -24.28 -0.75
C ALA A 151 14.10 -25.76 -0.90
N ASP A 152 15.39 -26.00 -1.06
CA ASP A 152 15.98 -27.36 -1.20
C ASP A 152 16.37 -27.99 0.14
N MET A 153 16.15 -27.29 1.26
CA MET A 153 16.48 -27.80 2.58
C MET A 153 15.58 -28.98 2.97
N THR A 154 16.18 -29.95 3.58
CA THR A 154 15.41 -31.02 4.23
C THR A 154 14.58 -30.45 5.38
N LYS A 155 13.49 -31.15 5.73
CA LYS A 155 12.63 -30.75 6.84
C LYS A 155 13.42 -30.53 8.15
N ASP A 156 14.38 -31.39 8.44
CA ASP A 156 15.22 -31.31 9.64
C ASP A 156 16.07 -30.03 9.65
N ASN A 157 16.60 -29.63 8.49
CA ASN A 157 17.33 -28.36 8.36
C ASN A 157 16.42 -27.15 8.52
N LEU A 158 15.20 -27.19 8.00
CA LEU A 158 14.22 -26.11 8.19
C LEU A 158 13.79 -25.98 9.67
N MET A 159 13.87 -27.07 10.47
CA MET A 159 13.61 -27.04 11.90
C MET A 159 14.78 -26.50 12.73
N ALA A 160 16.00 -26.46 12.16
CA ALA A 160 17.19 -25.97 12.84
C ALA A 160 17.23 -24.44 12.94
N PHE A 161 17.94 -23.93 13.92
CA PHE A 161 18.16 -22.47 14.03
C PHE A 161 19.19 -21.98 13.01
N HIS A 162 18.81 -21.02 12.20
CA HIS A 162 19.68 -20.33 11.25
C HIS A 162 19.63 -18.82 11.51
N THR A 163 20.77 -18.21 11.82
CA THR A 163 20.85 -16.77 12.11
C THR A 163 20.44 -15.92 10.90
N GLU A 164 20.91 -16.30 9.70
CA GLU A 164 20.55 -15.59 8.46
C GLU A 164 19.07 -15.73 8.15
N GLY A 165 18.48 -16.91 8.35
CA GLY A 165 17.05 -17.16 8.20
C GLY A 165 16.22 -16.28 9.15
N LEU A 166 16.66 -16.16 10.41
CA LEU A 166 16.01 -15.31 11.39
C LEU A 166 16.06 -13.83 10.99
N VAL A 167 17.23 -13.33 10.59
CA VAL A 167 17.40 -11.91 10.19
C VAL A 167 16.54 -11.59 8.97
N VAL A 168 16.61 -12.40 7.92
CA VAL A 168 15.83 -12.20 6.70
C VAL A 168 14.34 -12.35 6.98
N GLY A 169 13.93 -13.36 7.74
CA GLY A 169 12.54 -13.56 8.14
C GLY A 169 11.98 -12.36 8.91
N ILE A 170 12.73 -11.80 9.86
CA ILE A 170 12.32 -10.58 10.60
C ILE A 170 12.19 -9.39 9.64
N VAL A 171 13.16 -9.19 8.75
CA VAL A 171 13.10 -8.05 7.78
C VAL A 171 11.86 -8.17 6.90
N ILE A 172 11.61 -9.35 6.33
CA ILE A 172 10.40 -9.58 5.50
C ILE A 172 9.14 -9.32 6.33
N GLN A 173 9.06 -9.89 7.53
CA GLN A 173 7.90 -9.74 8.42
C GLN A 173 7.62 -8.27 8.74
N VAL A 174 8.65 -7.49 9.11
CA VAL A 174 8.49 -6.07 9.44
C VAL A 174 8.07 -5.26 8.23
N VAL A 175 8.77 -5.41 7.10
CA VAL A 175 8.48 -4.66 5.88
C VAL A 175 7.06 -4.94 5.39
N MET A 176 6.68 -6.22 5.32
CA MET A 176 5.34 -6.61 4.86
C MET A 176 4.25 -6.16 5.83
N SER A 177 4.47 -6.30 7.14
CA SER A 177 3.49 -5.89 8.16
C SER A 177 3.25 -4.38 8.14
N LEU A 178 4.29 -3.57 7.96
CA LEU A 178 4.17 -2.12 7.83
C LEU A 178 3.45 -1.73 6.55
N SER A 179 3.85 -2.31 5.41
CA SER A 179 3.26 -2.00 4.10
C SER A 179 1.78 -2.34 4.06
N VAL A 180 1.43 -3.56 4.50
CA VAL A 180 0.04 -4.01 4.53
C VAL A 180 -0.76 -3.23 5.58
N GLY A 181 -0.18 -2.91 6.74
CA GLY A 181 -0.82 -2.10 7.77
C GLY A 181 -1.18 -0.69 7.28
N ILE A 182 -0.26 -0.04 6.56
CA ILE A 182 -0.54 1.27 5.93
C ILE A 182 -1.64 1.13 4.88
N LEU A 183 -1.58 0.09 4.04
CA LEU A 183 -2.61 -0.19 3.04
C LEU A 183 -4.00 -0.35 3.68
N TYR A 184 -4.11 -1.08 4.79
CA TYR A 184 -5.35 -1.19 5.56
C TYR A 184 -5.82 0.17 6.10
N GLY A 185 -4.90 0.98 6.65
CA GLY A 185 -5.22 2.33 7.14
C GLY A 185 -5.86 3.22 6.08
N VAL A 186 -5.40 3.10 4.83
CA VAL A 186 -5.91 3.87 3.70
C VAL A 186 -7.19 3.26 3.11
N THR A 187 -7.28 1.93 3.01
CA THR A 187 -8.38 1.27 2.29
C THR A 187 -9.63 1.05 3.13
N LEU A 188 -9.50 0.77 4.44
CA LEU A 188 -10.65 0.51 5.29
C LEU A 188 -11.69 1.64 5.33
N PRO A 189 -11.30 2.94 5.38
CA PRO A 189 -12.28 4.02 5.33
C PRO A 189 -13.06 4.10 4.02
N LEU A 190 -12.50 3.57 2.91
CA LEU A 190 -13.17 3.58 1.60
C LEU A 190 -14.30 2.54 1.52
N ILE A 191 -14.35 1.60 2.47
CA ILE A 191 -15.34 0.51 2.49
C ILE A 191 -16.47 0.90 3.43
N PRO A 192 -17.69 1.18 2.91
CA PRO A 192 -18.78 1.71 3.71
C PRO A 192 -19.40 0.70 4.69
N ARG A 193 -19.31 -0.60 4.36
CA ARG A 193 -19.93 -1.68 5.15
C ARG A 193 -18.97 -2.87 5.26
N PHE A 194 -19.10 -3.61 6.35
CA PHE A 194 -18.36 -4.86 6.55
C PHE A 194 -16.82 -4.71 6.54
N GLN A 195 -16.30 -3.57 7.02
CA GLN A 195 -14.87 -3.28 7.06
C GLN A 195 -14.06 -4.41 7.73
N MET A 196 -14.60 -4.98 8.82
CA MET A 196 -13.98 -6.08 9.53
C MET A 196 -13.96 -7.37 8.71
N LEU A 197 -15.02 -7.67 7.96
CA LEU A 197 -15.09 -8.82 7.06
C LEU A 197 -14.08 -8.67 5.91
N PHE A 198 -13.96 -7.46 5.37
CA PHE A 198 -12.99 -7.16 4.33
C PHE A 198 -11.57 -7.40 4.82
N SER A 199 -11.21 -6.84 5.98
CA SER A 199 -9.86 -6.99 6.54
C SER A 199 -9.54 -8.43 6.94
N ALA A 200 -10.51 -9.14 7.51
CA ALA A 200 -10.28 -10.47 8.07
C ALA A 200 -10.37 -11.61 7.05
N ILE A 201 -11.12 -11.44 5.96
CA ILE A 201 -11.39 -12.52 5.01
C ILE A 201 -10.96 -12.14 3.58
N MET A 202 -11.47 -11.02 3.03
CA MET A 202 -11.24 -10.72 1.62
C MET A 202 -9.76 -10.46 1.31
N VAL A 203 -9.12 -9.61 2.08
CA VAL A 203 -7.68 -9.30 1.85
C VAL A 203 -6.80 -10.52 2.11
N PRO A 204 -6.95 -11.28 3.21
CA PRO A 204 -6.24 -12.54 3.39
C PRO A 204 -6.45 -13.55 2.27
N ALA A 205 -7.66 -13.72 1.78
CA ALA A 205 -7.94 -14.62 0.66
C ALA A 205 -7.28 -14.18 -0.64
N MET A 206 -7.38 -12.89 -0.98
CA MET A 206 -6.71 -12.32 -2.16
C MET A 206 -5.19 -12.45 -2.06
N TRP A 207 -4.62 -12.11 -0.91
CA TRP A 207 -3.18 -12.21 -0.68
C TRP A 207 -2.69 -13.65 -0.76
N SER A 208 -3.38 -14.57 -0.10
CA SER A 208 -3.02 -15.99 -0.12
C SER A 208 -3.14 -16.59 -1.52
N GLY A 209 -4.15 -16.20 -2.30
CA GLY A 209 -4.29 -16.61 -3.69
C GLY A 209 -3.17 -16.07 -4.57
N LEU A 210 -2.79 -14.80 -4.39
CA LEU A 210 -1.65 -14.20 -5.08
C LEU A 210 -0.34 -14.92 -4.74
N MET A 211 -0.08 -15.16 -3.45
CA MET A 211 1.11 -15.88 -3.01
C MET A 211 1.16 -17.31 -3.53
N TRP A 212 0.02 -18.02 -3.50
CA TRP A 212 -0.07 -19.37 -4.06
C TRP A 212 0.28 -19.38 -5.56
N GLY A 213 -0.28 -18.48 -6.33
CA GLY A 213 0.01 -18.37 -7.76
C GLY A 213 1.45 -17.95 -8.04
N THR A 214 2.00 -17.01 -7.26
CA THR A 214 3.38 -16.54 -7.45
C THR A 214 4.39 -17.62 -7.09
N ILE A 215 4.28 -18.24 -5.91
CA ILE A 215 5.23 -19.25 -5.45
C ILE A 215 5.17 -20.51 -6.33
N SER A 216 3.99 -20.88 -6.84
CA SER A 216 3.84 -22.03 -7.74
C SER A 216 4.65 -21.88 -9.03
N ILE A 217 4.91 -20.65 -9.47
CA ILE A 217 5.66 -20.35 -10.69
C ILE A 217 7.13 -20.07 -10.39
N VAL A 218 7.39 -19.30 -9.33
CA VAL A 218 8.74 -18.77 -9.02
C VAL A 218 9.58 -19.81 -8.27
N ASP A 219 8.99 -20.52 -7.33
CA ASP A 219 9.66 -21.51 -6.49
C ASP A 219 8.74 -22.68 -6.14
N PRO A 220 8.54 -23.63 -7.07
CA PRO A 220 7.71 -24.80 -6.84
C PRO A 220 8.25 -25.71 -5.71
N ALA A 221 9.55 -25.70 -5.45
CA ALA A 221 10.16 -26.48 -4.38
C ALA A 221 9.75 -25.95 -3.01
N LEU A 222 9.77 -24.62 -2.83
CA LEU A 222 9.30 -23.98 -1.60
C LEU A 222 7.79 -24.20 -1.40
N GLN A 223 7.00 -24.21 -2.47
CA GLN A 223 5.55 -24.39 -2.41
C GLN A 223 5.12 -25.69 -1.70
N ILE A 224 5.90 -26.77 -1.87
CA ILE A 224 5.62 -28.09 -1.28
C ILE A 224 5.72 -28.05 0.25
N HIS A 225 6.55 -27.16 0.80
CA HIS A 225 6.76 -27.02 2.24
C HIS A 225 5.73 -26.11 2.92
N ILE A 226 4.95 -25.33 2.12
CA ILE A 226 3.94 -24.42 2.65
C ILE A 226 2.65 -25.16 2.97
N GLU A 227 2.26 -25.17 4.22
CA GLU A 227 0.95 -25.64 4.66
C GLU A 227 -0.11 -24.56 4.49
N TRP A 228 -0.74 -24.52 3.34
CA TRP A 228 -1.61 -23.45 2.89
C TRP A 228 -2.75 -23.10 3.86
N ILE A 229 -3.34 -24.09 4.52
CA ILE A 229 -4.43 -23.86 5.49
C ILE A 229 -3.93 -22.97 6.64
N TRP A 230 -2.74 -23.25 7.16
CA TRP A 230 -2.15 -22.50 8.26
C TRP A 230 -1.58 -21.18 7.81
N PHE A 231 -1.08 -21.11 6.58
CA PHE A 231 -0.69 -19.85 5.96
C PHE A 231 -1.89 -18.91 5.86
N VAL A 232 -3.02 -19.36 5.30
CA VAL A 232 -4.26 -18.58 5.22
C VAL A 232 -4.76 -18.19 6.62
N ALA A 233 -4.74 -19.12 7.59
CA ALA A 233 -5.13 -18.83 8.96
C ALA A 233 -4.28 -17.73 9.59
N SER A 234 -2.96 -17.72 9.35
CA SER A 234 -2.07 -16.66 9.83
C SER A 234 -2.41 -15.30 9.21
N GLN A 235 -2.76 -15.26 7.92
CA GLN A 235 -3.22 -14.03 7.25
C GLN A 235 -4.56 -13.53 7.82
N VAL A 236 -5.48 -14.43 8.16
CA VAL A 236 -6.74 -14.09 8.83
C VAL A 236 -6.47 -13.47 10.20
N VAL A 237 -5.54 -14.02 10.98
CA VAL A 237 -5.11 -13.45 12.27
C VAL A 237 -4.58 -12.03 12.07
N PHE A 238 -3.71 -11.82 11.08
CA PHE A 238 -3.22 -10.47 10.76
C PHE A 238 -4.38 -9.53 10.43
N GLY A 239 -5.28 -9.92 9.54
CA GLY A 239 -6.40 -9.10 9.10
C GLY A 239 -7.38 -8.76 10.22
N LEU A 240 -7.67 -9.72 11.11
CA LEU A 240 -8.50 -9.51 12.30
C LEU A 240 -7.88 -8.48 13.25
N VAL A 241 -6.60 -8.65 13.58
CA VAL A 241 -5.92 -7.79 14.55
C VAL A 241 -5.69 -6.39 13.98
N ALA A 242 -5.23 -6.28 12.73
CA ALA A 242 -5.03 -4.99 12.05
C ALA A 242 -6.36 -4.24 11.91
N GLY A 243 -7.39 -4.90 11.39
CA GLY A 243 -8.71 -4.31 11.23
C GLY A 243 -9.31 -3.86 12.56
N TRP A 244 -9.24 -4.71 13.58
CA TRP A 244 -9.72 -4.37 14.91
C TRP A 244 -9.02 -3.16 15.51
N TYR A 245 -7.69 -3.08 15.41
CA TYR A 245 -6.91 -1.96 15.93
C TYR A 245 -7.22 -0.66 15.18
N ILE A 246 -7.19 -0.70 13.84
CA ILE A 246 -7.40 0.49 13.01
C ILE A 246 -8.81 1.04 13.19
N LEU A 247 -9.83 0.18 13.18
CA LEU A 247 -11.23 0.59 13.30
C LEU A 247 -11.57 1.18 14.69
N ARG A 248 -10.77 0.88 15.72
CA ARG A 248 -10.91 1.48 17.05
C ARG A 248 -10.14 2.79 17.23
N THR A 249 -9.26 3.12 16.31
CA THR A 249 -8.51 4.37 16.36
C THR A 249 -9.42 5.53 15.96
N GLU A 250 -9.28 6.67 16.63
CA GLU A 250 -10.00 7.90 16.31
C GLU A 250 -9.77 8.32 14.85
N LYS A 251 -10.85 8.71 14.20
CA LYS A 251 -10.83 9.19 12.82
C LYS A 251 -10.50 10.68 12.82
N VAL A 252 -9.79 11.11 11.77
CA VAL A 252 -9.51 12.51 11.51
C VAL A 252 -10.33 12.99 10.33
N LYS A 253 -10.82 14.22 10.40
CA LYS A 253 -11.58 14.85 9.31
C LYS A 253 -10.65 15.13 8.14
N THR A 254 -11.13 14.90 6.92
CA THR A 254 -10.40 15.26 5.71
C THR A 254 -10.49 16.77 5.46
N MET A 255 -9.51 17.33 4.74
CA MET A 255 -9.47 18.77 4.42
C MET A 255 -10.70 19.28 3.67
N GLN A 256 -11.48 18.40 3.05
CA GLN A 256 -12.72 18.78 2.35
C GLN A 256 -13.81 19.33 3.27
N ASN A 257 -13.71 19.14 4.58
CA ASN A 257 -14.69 19.62 5.56
C ASN A 257 -14.28 20.88 6.31
N TRP A 258 -13.12 21.47 6.01
CA TRP A 258 -12.67 22.66 6.72
C TRP A 258 -13.54 23.89 6.45
N HIS A 259 -14.22 23.95 5.30
CA HIS A 259 -15.08 25.09 4.92
C HIS A 259 -16.48 25.09 5.56
N TYR A 260 -16.84 24.07 6.35
CA TYR A 260 -18.16 23.96 6.96
C TYR A 260 -18.12 24.18 8.47
N LEU A 261 -17.00 24.66 9.03
CA LEU A 261 -16.82 24.86 10.48
C LEU A 261 -16.63 26.34 10.84
N GLU A 262 -16.72 27.28 9.89
CA GLU A 262 -16.88 28.71 10.08
C GLU A 262 -18.35 29.12 9.78
#